data_28226e54a4c933de2f16a7cb33561f11
#
_entry.id   28226e54a4c933de2f16a7cb33561f11
#
_cell.length_a   1.000
_cell.length_b   1.000
_cell.length_c   1.000
_cell.angle_alpha   90.00
_cell.angle_beta   90.00
_cell.angle_gamma   90.00
#
_symmetry.space_group_name_H-M   'P 1'
#
loop_
_entity.id
_entity.type
_entity.pdbx_description
1 polymer ?
#
loop_
_entity_poly.entity_id
_entity_poly.type
_entity_poly.pdbx_seq_one_letter_code
_entity_poly.pdbx_strand_id
1 'polypeptide(L)'
;MRTVAALLVLALGCDQALVRATPPDAAFRAADGPRADAPAPADARPDDGAGGRLFQDAFVPPDGGGPLPYTMPTAFDDSATCARSGFGQVRLAGVWALDLTLPGRQGPGVFRFETSGSLLQGRAGTLVFNHIEQSDDRLFFYYAVDRVGVPVVRSFLVCKPPVADGRKLVGLYGTCGNGSCTQGTFEATRVERIPGEVEADGLTKLGEVGFPNTTGITTNVRVQGRYAYLSRYQDGLRVVDVLDPARPLAVGHGATETPENGEIYNDVKVLPGWAFLASTAHGIVVWDIADPTAPLRVANLEDGTNVHTIFLVGTTLYAASSAGGFSGLVMWDVANPRMATRLGQLDQPVGTDYLHDLYVEPGRAYLDYWGAGMLVVDVTDPARPRELGRYDAYTRRKSHSSWVTTIGGRKIAVHGDEDFGAHTRILDVTDPTAITLDAEFQLRPEVSVHNVYAEGSRAYLSHYQDGLRVLDLADPRWPQQIAYFNSWSPEGAEAKSFYEGGIGLDKVGELVYLADTTRGLIVLRLDR
;
A
#
# COMPACT_ATOMS: atom_id res chain seq x y z
N MET A 1 2.74 23.89 -28.58
CA MET A 1 3.12 23.96 -27.18
C MET A 1 2.06 23.18 -26.40
N ARG A 2 2.31 21.92 -26.11
CA ARG A 2 1.40 21.10 -25.29
C ARG A 2 2.14 20.85 -23.98
N THR A 3 1.60 21.36 -22.91
CA THR A 3 2.10 21.25 -21.55
C THR A 3 1.96 19.79 -21.10
N VAL A 4 3.07 19.09 -20.93
CA VAL A 4 3.11 17.77 -20.30
C VAL A 4 3.05 18.01 -18.78
N ALA A 5 1.89 17.79 -18.18
CA ALA A 5 1.76 17.74 -16.74
C ALA A 5 2.39 16.41 -16.26
N ALA A 6 3.61 16.47 -15.75
CA ALA A 6 4.25 15.34 -15.11
C ALA A 6 3.52 15.04 -13.78
N LEU A 7 2.89 13.87 -13.70
CA LEU A 7 2.26 13.37 -12.48
C LEU A 7 3.34 13.10 -11.44
N LEU A 8 3.24 13.79 -10.34
CA LEU A 8 4.10 13.66 -9.18
C LEU A 8 3.50 12.60 -8.27
N VAL A 9 4.08 11.44 -8.21
CA VAL A 9 3.69 10.42 -7.27
C VAL A 9 4.74 10.35 -6.18
N LEU A 10 4.32 10.67 -4.94
CA LEU A 10 5.08 10.29 -3.75
C LEU A 10 5.20 8.75 -3.76
N ALA A 11 6.40 8.20 -3.57
CA ALA A 11 6.60 6.77 -3.36
C ALA A 11 6.06 6.39 -1.98
N LEU A 12 4.75 6.26 -1.87
CA LEU A 12 4.03 6.04 -0.64
C LEU A 12 3.01 4.94 -0.88
N GLY A 13 3.35 3.73 -0.48
CA GLY A 13 2.43 2.62 -0.39
C GLY A 13 1.84 2.12 -1.71
N CYS A 14 1.02 1.13 -1.63
CA CYS A 14 0.44 0.28 -2.65
C CYS A 14 -0.17 0.95 -3.89
N ASP A 15 -0.24 2.25 -3.97
CA ASP A 15 -0.94 2.98 -5.01
C ASP A 15 -0.05 3.79 -5.93
N GLN A 16 0.43 3.18 -7.00
CA GLN A 16 0.94 3.95 -8.12
C GLN A 16 0.70 3.26 -9.46
N ALA A 17 -0.46 3.48 -10.05
CA ALA A 17 -0.61 3.31 -11.48
C ALA A 17 0.23 4.39 -12.21
N LEU A 18 1.47 4.05 -12.57
CA LEU A 18 2.28 4.84 -13.51
C LEU A 18 1.74 4.61 -14.92
N VAL A 19 0.86 5.47 -15.39
CA VAL A 19 0.56 5.57 -16.82
C VAL A 19 1.80 6.15 -17.51
N ARG A 20 2.65 5.30 -18.08
CA ARG A 20 3.66 5.71 -19.04
C ARG A 20 2.98 5.92 -20.39
N ALA A 21 2.90 7.15 -20.83
CA ALA A 21 2.64 7.46 -22.23
C ALA A 21 3.89 7.08 -23.04
N THR A 22 3.77 6.11 -23.95
CA THR A 22 4.77 5.81 -24.97
C THR A 22 4.79 6.91 -26.04
N PRO A 23 5.97 7.38 -26.49
CA PRO A 23 6.06 8.22 -27.67
C PRO A 23 5.89 7.36 -28.94
N PRO A 24 5.40 7.94 -30.06
CA PRO A 24 5.26 7.21 -31.30
C PRO A 24 6.60 6.96 -31.99
N ASP A 25 6.64 5.88 -32.74
CA ASP A 25 7.73 5.32 -33.53
C ASP A 25 8.69 6.31 -34.16
N ALA A 26 9.99 6.11 -33.92
CA ALA A 26 11.04 6.56 -34.78
C ALA A 26 11.96 5.38 -35.10
N ALA A 27 11.94 4.97 -36.36
CA ALA A 27 12.82 3.96 -36.95
C ALA A 27 14.30 4.31 -36.78
N PHE A 28 15.10 3.39 -36.22
CA PHE A 28 16.55 3.53 -36.16
C PHE A 28 17.23 2.44 -36.98
N ARG A 29 18.09 2.92 -37.92
CA ARG A 29 19.02 2.10 -38.69
C ARG A 29 20.25 1.77 -37.85
N ALA A 30 20.73 0.56 -38.02
CA ALA A 30 21.98 0.07 -37.46
C ALA A 30 23.20 0.81 -38.02
N ALA A 31 24.21 1.03 -37.17
CA ALA A 31 25.59 1.28 -37.59
C ALA A 31 26.55 0.60 -36.58
N ASP A 32 27.38 -0.27 -37.14
CA ASP A 32 28.43 -1.03 -36.47
C ASP A 32 29.62 -0.19 -36.02
N GLY A 33 30.31 -0.65 -34.95
CA GLY A 33 31.71 -0.29 -34.71
C GLY A 33 32.15 -0.51 -33.24
N PRO A 34 33.22 -1.25 -32.98
CA PRO A 34 33.64 -1.64 -31.65
C PRO A 34 34.43 -0.55 -30.91
N ARG A 35 34.29 -0.42 -29.62
CA ARG A 35 35.21 0.35 -28.79
C ARG A 35 35.64 -0.39 -27.53
N ALA A 36 36.91 -0.20 -27.28
CA ALA A 36 37.84 -0.83 -26.41
C ALA A 36 37.52 -0.73 -24.89
N ASP A 37 38.11 -1.69 -24.20
CA ASP A 37 38.19 -1.88 -22.76
C ASP A 37 38.61 -0.64 -21.97
N ALA A 38 37.88 -0.37 -20.85
CA ALA A 38 38.35 0.43 -19.75
C ALA A 38 38.40 -0.45 -18.49
N PRO A 39 39.43 -0.32 -17.64
CA PRO A 39 39.66 -1.23 -16.51
C PRO A 39 38.70 -0.99 -15.34
N ALA A 40 38.36 -2.07 -14.66
CA ALA A 40 37.58 -2.08 -13.45
C ALA A 40 38.27 -1.34 -12.31
N PRO A 41 37.52 -0.61 -11.45
CA PRO A 41 38.09 -0.10 -10.21
C PRO A 41 38.13 -1.22 -9.13
N ALA A 42 39.23 -1.15 -8.38
CA ALA A 42 39.63 -2.12 -7.38
C ALA A 42 38.71 -2.16 -6.13
N ASP A 43 38.68 -3.32 -5.52
CA ASP A 43 38.16 -3.69 -4.22
C ASP A 43 38.06 -2.58 -3.17
N ALA A 44 36.84 -2.34 -2.69
CA ALA A 44 36.61 -1.77 -1.37
C ALA A 44 35.98 -2.85 -0.46
N ARG A 45 36.74 -3.23 0.58
CA ARG A 45 36.30 -4.15 1.64
C ARG A 45 35.16 -3.54 2.46
N PRO A 46 34.25 -4.34 3.01
CA PRO A 46 33.26 -3.85 3.94
C PRO A 46 33.94 -3.50 5.28
N ASP A 47 33.67 -2.31 5.78
CA ASP A 47 34.08 -1.85 7.09
C ASP A 47 33.00 -2.21 8.11
N ASP A 48 33.31 -3.11 9.03
CA ASP A 48 32.48 -3.53 10.15
C ASP A 48 32.50 -2.43 11.23
N GLY A 49 31.59 -1.50 11.17
CA GLY A 49 31.42 -0.44 12.16
C GLY A 49 29.96 -0.19 12.48
N ALA A 50 29.45 -0.89 13.49
CA ALA A 50 28.16 -0.56 14.09
C ALA A 50 28.19 0.85 14.70
N GLY A 51 27.31 1.74 14.26
CA GLY A 51 27.06 3.01 14.91
C GLY A 51 26.92 4.20 13.96
N GLY A 52 25.70 4.58 13.66
CA GLY A 52 25.39 5.99 13.44
C GLY A 52 25.62 6.57 12.04
N ARG A 53 25.29 5.89 10.96
CA ARG A 53 25.29 6.49 9.61
C ARG A 53 23.98 6.24 8.85
N LEU A 54 22.87 6.67 9.40
CA LEU A 54 21.57 6.56 8.70
C LEU A 54 21.12 7.84 7.98
N PHE A 55 21.89 8.93 8.00
CA PHE A 55 21.42 10.23 7.52
C PHE A 55 22.50 11.06 6.79
N GLN A 56 23.36 10.47 5.95
CA GLN A 56 24.40 11.22 5.25
C GLN A 56 24.21 11.42 3.75
N ASP A 57 23.08 11.03 3.16
CA ASP A 57 22.75 11.43 1.79
C ASP A 57 21.77 12.61 1.77
N ALA A 58 22.10 13.68 2.51
CA ALA A 58 21.51 14.98 2.28
C ALA A 58 21.95 15.45 0.89
N PHE A 59 21.00 15.81 0.02
CA PHE A 59 21.26 16.44 -1.27
C PHE A 59 22.32 17.52 -1.13
N VAL A 60 23.51 17.29 -1.69
CA VAL A 60 24.52 18.30 -1.90
C VAL A 60 24.29 18.85 -3.32
N PRO A 61 24.00 20.16 -3.48
CA PRO A 61 23.89 20.76 -4.80
C PRO A 61 25.15 20.45 -5.63
N PRO A 62 25.05 20.15 -6.93
CA PRO A 62 26.18 19.74 -7.76
C PRO A 62 27.29 20.81 -7.91
N ASP A 63 27.11 22.01 -7.42
CA ASP A 63 27.96 23.17 -7.64
C ASP A 63 28.55 23.79 -6.35
N GLY A 64 28.77 22.99 -5.32
CA GLY A 64 29.69 23.36 -4.23
C GLY A 64 29.37 24.66 -3.51
N GLY A 65 28.15 24.79 -2.97
CA GLY A 65 28.03 25.65 -1.81
C GLY A 65 27.62 27.10 -1.98
N GLY A 66 26.41 27.33 -2.38
CA GLY A 66 25.64 28.46 -1.88
C GLY A 66 24.47 27.91 -1.05
N PRO A 67 23.94 28.60 -0.04
CA PRO A 67 22.63 28.27 0.48
C PRO A 67 21.70 28.21 -0.73
N LEU A 68 20.95 27.10 -0.87
CA LEU A 68 19.86 27.06 -1.86
C LEU A 68 19.12 28.39 -1.71
N PRO A 69 18.78 29.11 -2.80
CA PRO A 69 18.16 30.43 -2.73
C PRO A 69 16.71 30.30 -2.22
N TYR A 70 16.56 29.62 -1.09
CA TYR A 70 15.32 29.35 -0.41
C TYR A 70 15.31 30.14 0.90
N THR A 71 15.23 31.44 0.77
CA THR A 71 14.48 32.25 1.72
C THR A 71 13.06 31.66 1.72
N MET A 72 12.49 31.43 2.91
CA MET A 72 11.11 30.97 3.09
C MET A 72 10.25 31.34 1.89
N PRO A 73 9.67 30.36 1.20
CA PRO A 73 9.01 30.68 -0.04
C PRO A 73 7.97 31.75 0.19
N THR A 74 7.96 32.74 -0.66
CA THR A 74 6.81 33.58 -0.96
C THR A 74 5.54 32.75 -1.25
N ALA A 75 5.66 31.43 -1.31
CA ALA A 75 4.58 30.46 -1.40
C ALA A 75 3.65 30.41 -0.18
N PHE A 76 4.00 31.05 0.94
CA PHE A 76 3.14 31.09 2.13
C PHE A 76 2.59 32.50 2.35
N ASP A 77 1.96 33.07 1.34
CA ASP A 77 1.31 34.39 1.45
C ASP A 77 0.26 34.45 2.58
N ASP A 78 -0.33 33.30 2.94
CA ASP A 78 -1.28 33.15 4.05
C ASP A 78 -0.64 32.93 5.41
N SER A 79 0.69 33.01 5.54
CA SER A 79 1.39 32.87 6.83
C SER A 79 0.92 33.86 7.91
N ALA A 80 0.27 34.94 7.49
CA ALA A 80 -0.35 35.92 8.39
C ALA A 80 -1.49 35.32 9.26
N THR A 81 -2.09 34.21 8.85
CA THR A 81 -3.14 33.50 9.58
C THR A 81 -2.58 32.46 10.58
N CYS A 82 -1.28 32.15 10.50
CA CYS A 82 -0.63 31.20 11.40
C CYS A 82 -0.39 31.81 12.78
N ALA A 83 -0.50 31.00 13.83
CA ALA A 83 -0.08 31.39 15.18
C ALA A 83 1.41 31.75 15.20
N ARG A 84 1.79 32.62 16.11
CA ARG A 84 3.17 33.10 16.26
C ARG A 84 3.73 32.80 17.65
N SER A 85 3.22 31.77 18.30
CA SER A 85 3.73 31.29 19.59
C SER A 85 3.20 29.90 19.91
N GLY A 86 3.87 29.21 20.83
CA GLY A 86 3.45 27.92 21.36
C GLY A 86 4.04 26.72 20.64
N PHE A 87 5.00 26.92 19.73
CA PHE A 87 5.65 25.79 19.01
C PHE A 87 6.88 25.25 19.73
N GLY A 88 7.50 26.01 20.63
CA GLY A 88 8.72 25.60 21.34
C GLY A 88 8.55 24.36 22.21
N GLN A 89 7.34 24.11 22.69
CA GLN A 89 7.02 22.95 23.54
C GLN A 89 6.44 21.74 22.76
N VAL A 90 6.36 21.84 21.43
CA VAL A 90 5.83 20.74 20.62
C VAL A 90 6.78 19.55 20.65
N ARG A 91 6.33 18.41 21.15
CA ARG A 91 7.07 17.17 21.12
C ARG A 91 6.94 16.52 19.76
N LEU A 92 7.90 16.74 18.86
CA LEU A 92 7.86 16.20 17.49
C LEU A 92 8.21 14.71 17.42
N ALA A 93 9.14 14.21 18.26
CA ALA A 93 9.61 12.83 18.17
C ALA A 93 8.45 11.81 18.12
N GLY A 94 8.50 10.91 17.13
CA GLY A 94 7.47 9.90 16.87
C GLY A 94 7.07 9.83 15.39
N VAL A 95 6.05 9.02 15.12
CA VAL A 95 5.46 8.81 13.80
C VAL A 95 4.17 9.61 13.68
N TRP A 96 3.96 10.23 12.53
CA TRP A 96 2.79 11.07 12.26
C TRP A 96 2.17 10.69 10.93
N ALA A 97 0.93 10.27 10.95
CA ALA A 97 0.12 10.09 9.75
C ALA A 97 -0.18 11.48 9.15
N LEU A 98 0.15 11.66 7.88
CA LEU A 98 0.13 12.94 7.18
C LEU A 98 -0.95 12.92 6.09
N ASP A 99 -1.93 13.80 6.18
CA ASP A 99 -2.91 14.09 5.13
C ASP A 99 -2.53 15.41 4.42
N LEU A 100 -2.23 15.30 3.12
CA LEU A 100 -1.87 16.43 2.26
C LEU A 100 -3.04 16.82 1.39
N THR A 101 -3.40 18.10 1.38
CA THR A 101 -4.42 18.66 0.49
C THR A 101 -3.79 19.72 -0.41
N LEU A 102 -3.79 19.46 -1.71
CA LEU A 102 -3.40 20.38 -2.79
C LEU A 102 -4.60 20.67 -3.67
N PRO A 103 -4.61 21.78 -4.46
CA PRO A 103 -5.67 22.02 -5.43
C PRO A 103 -5.88 20.81 -6.35
N GLY A 104 -7.07 20.22 -6.29
CA GLY A 104 -7.44 19.05 -7.10
C GLY A 104 -6.77 17.72 -6.72
N ARG A 105 -6.07 17.66 -5.59
CA ARG A 105 -5.36 16.45 -5.14
C ARG A 105 -5.31 16.36 -3.62
N GLN A 106 -5.53 15.17 -3.11
CA GLN A 106 -5.33 14.80 -1.72
C GLN A 106 -4.54 13.47 -1.67
N GLY A 107 -3.76 13.25 -0.63
CA GLY A 107 -3.06 11.98 -0.47
C GLY A 107 -2.41 11.81 0.90
N PRO A 108 -2.33 10.56 1.36
CA PRO A 108 -1.69 10.20 2.61
C PRO A 108 -0.16 10.26 2.51
N GLY A 109 0.47 10.42 3.67
CA GLY A 109 1.90 10.37 3.83
C GLY A 109 2.26 10.06 5.28
N VAL A 110 3.55 10.15 5.59
CA VAL A 110 4.05 9.93 6.95
C VAL A 110 5.21 10.87 7.24
N PHE A 111 5.23 11.41 8.47
CA PHE A 111 6.45 11.97 9.04
C PHE A 111 6.99 11.04 10.12
N ARG A 112 8.30 10.99 10.23
CA ARG A 112 8.98 10.46 11.38
C ARG A 112 10.00 11.48 11.88
N PHE A 113 9.96 11.78 13.17
CA PHE A 113 10.93 12.61 13.85
C PHE A 113 11.61 11.82 14.97
N GLU A 114 12.91 12.02 15.11
CA GLU A 114 13.74 11.37 16.12
C GLU A 114 14.63 12.40 16.80
N THR A 115 14.95 12.18 18.07
CA THR A 115 15.91 12.98 18.81
C THR A 115 17.15 12.15 19.11
N SER A 116 18.33 12.66 18.75
CA SER A 116 19.62 12.10 19.12
C SER A 116 20.38 13.15 19.94
N GLY A 117 20.36 13.00 21.26
CA GLY A 117 20.83 14.06 22.17
C GLY A 117 19.96 15.32 22.04
N SER A 118 20.56 16.43 21.67
CA SER A 118 19.87 17.70 21.41
C SER A 118 19.49 17.92 19.95
N LEU A 119 19.89 17.01 19.06
CA LEU A 119 19.63 17.12 17.62
C LEU A 119 18.27 16.48 17.29
N LEU A 120 17.37 17.27 16.69
CA LEU A 120 16.14 16.81 16.09
C LEU A 120 16.37 16.49 14.61
N GLN A 121 16.05 15.29 14.21
CA GLN A 121 16.10 14.83 12.83
C GLN A 121 14.71 14.36 12.40
N GLY A 122 14.44 14.35 11.09
CA GLY A 122 13.16 13.87 10.61
C GLY A 122 13.14 13.61 9.11
N ARG A 123 12.07 12.97 8.70
CA ARG A 123 11.84 12.61 7.30
C ARG A 123 10.35 12.60 6.95
N ALA A 124 10.05 12.75 5.67
CA ALA A 124 8.75 12.49 5.07
C ALA A 124 8.86 11.23 4.18
N GLY A 125 8.27 10.13 4.61
CA GLY A 125 8.52 8.83 4.00
C GLY A 125 10.02 8.48 4.03
N THR A 126 10.62 8.23 2.87
CA THR A 126 12.06 7.95 2.73
C THR A 126 12.93 9.21 2.63
N LEU A 127 12.33 10.39 2.50
CA LEU A 127 13.03 11.65 2.20
C LEU A 127 13.36 12.40 3.48
N VAL A 128 14.64 12.54 3.78
CA VAL A 128 15.15 13.24 4.98
C VAL A 128 14.93 14.75 4.84
N PHE A 129 14.52 15.41 5.93
CA PHE A 129 14.45 16.87 5.97
C PHE A 129 15.83 17.47 5.92
N ASN A 130 16.04 18.38 4.97
CA ASN A 130 17.27 19.18 4.88
C ASN A 130 17.34 20.22 6.01
N HIS A 131 16.19 20.62 6.56
CA HIS A 131 16.10 21.63 7.61
C HIS A 131 14.87 21.41 8.47
N ILE A 132 15.04 21.56 9.79
CA ILE A 132 13.96 21.60 10.78
C ILE A 132 14.25 22.79 11.69
N GLU A 133 13.34 23.75 11.74
CA GLU A 133 13.37 24.90 12.63
C GLU A 133 12.23 24.77 13.63
N GLN A 134 12.58 24.71 14.92
CA GLN A 134 11.63 24.73 16.01
C GLN A 134 12.04 25.81 17.01
N SER A 135 11.24 26.86 17.11
CA SER A 135 11.34 27.93 18.11
C SER A 135 9.96 28.13 18.74
N ASP A 136 9.82 29.05 19.69
CA ASP A 136 8.48 29.30 20.26
C ASP A 136 7.52 29.92 19.27
N ASP A 137 8.04 30.75 18.35
CA ASP A 137 7.24 31.49 17.37
C ASP A 137 7.06 30.76 16.04
N ARG A 138 7.77 29.61 15.84
CA ARG A 138 7.77 28.94 14.55
C ARG A 138 8.14 27.46 14.63
N LEU A 139 7.41 26.65 13.82
CA LEU A 139 7.76 25.27 13.49
C LEU A 139 7.71 25.09 11.98
N PHE A 140 8.87 24.91 11.36
CA PHE A 140 9.05 24.84 9.92
C PHE A 140 10.05 23.76 9.55
N PHE A 141 9.79 23.00 8.50
CA PHE A 141 10.71 22.01 7.98
C PHE A 141 10.53 21.81 6.47
N TYR A 142 11.61 21.44 5.79
CA TYR A 142 11.56 21.15 4.35
C TYR A 142 12.55 20.07 3.93
N TYR A 143 12.29 19.48 2.78
CA TYR A 143 13.25 18.66 2.05
C TYR A 143 13.27 19.03 0.56
N ALA A 144 14.41 18.75 -0.10
CA ALA A 144 14.60 18.94 -1.52
C ALA A 144 14.94 17.61 -2.18
N VAL A 145 14.43 17.39 -3.39
CA VAL A 145 14.74 16.23 -4.25
C VAL A 145 15.08 16.72 -5.65
N ASP A 146 16.06 16.10 -6.28
CA ASP A 146 16.29 16.30 -7.70
C ASP A 146 15.33 15.42 -8.50
N ARG A 147 14.66 16.04 -9.48
CA ARG A 147 13.82 15.33 -10.43
C ARG A 147 14.30 15.62 -11.85
N VAL A 148 15.16 14.73 -12.33
CA VAL A 148 15.71 14.82 -13.67
C VAL A 148 16.39 16.18 -13.93
N GLY A 149 17.27 16.60 -12.99
CA GLY A 149 18.00 17.88 -13.07
C GLY A 149 17.18 19.11 -12.66
N VAL A 150 15.99 18.90 -12.08
CA VAL A 150 15.14 19.98 -11.56
C VAL A 150 14.97 19.79 -10.04
N PRO A 151 15.53 20.70 -9.24
CA PRO A 151 15.28 20.66 -7.79
C PRO A 151 13.82 20.97 -7.50
N VAL A 152 13.18 20.07 -6.76
CA VAL A 152 11.84 20.27 -6.20
C VAL A 152 11.95 20.34 -4.70
N VAL A 153 11.52 21.46 -4.12
CA VAL A 153 11.50 21.67 -2.68
C VAL A 153 10.09 21.53 -2.15
N ARG A 154 9.95 20.79 -1.06
CA ARG A 154 8.70 20.62 -0.33
C ARG A 154 8.86 21.09 1.08
N SER A 155 8.00 22.02 1.49
CA SER A 155 8.08 22.74 2.76
C SER A 155 6.76 22.64 3.52
N PHE A 156 6.89 22.65 4.85
CA PHE A 156 5.80 22.51 5.80
C PHE A 156 5.94 23.58 6.88
N LEU A 157 4.93 24.44 6.99
CA LEU A 157 4.83 25.44 8.04
C LEU A 157 3.66 25.08 8.96
N VAL A 158 3.92 24.74 10.20
CA VAL A 158 2.88 24.45 11.18
C VAL A 158 2.23 25.77 11.59
N CYS A 159 0.91 25.89 11.40
CA CYS A 159 0.16 27.12 11.63
C CYS A 159 -0.64 27.13 12.93
N LYS A 160 -0.92 25.95 13.48
CA LYS A 160 -1.61 25.81 14.77
C LYS A 160 -0.75 25.00 15.70
N PRO A 161 -0.34 25.56 16.87
CA PRO A 161 0.31 24.73 17.87
C PRO A 161 -0.65 23.61 18.27
N PRO A 162 -0.12 22.40 18.57
CA PRO A 162 -0.96 21.30 18.98
C PRO A 162 -1.83 21.69 20.16
N VAL A 163 -3.12 21.31 20.10
CA VAL A 163 -4.00 21.39 21.27
C VAL A 163 -3.45 20.48 22.39
N ALA A 164 -4.02 20.60 23.57
CA ALA A 164 -3.49 20.07 24.85
C ALA A 164 -2.96 18.61 24.86
N ASP A 165 -3.38 17.75 23.91
CA ASP A 165 -2.89 16.38 23.77
C ASP A 165 -1.60 16.23 22.94
N GLY A 166 -1.18 17.31 22.24
CA GLY A 166 0.04 17.33 21.42
C GLY A 166 0.04 16.37 20.23
N ARG A 167 -1.13 15.86 19.81
CA ARG A 167 -1.26 14.78 18.83
C ARG A 167 -1.53 15.23 17.41
N LYS A 168 -1.76 16.53 17.15
CA LYS A 168 -2.11 17.02 15.82
C LYS A 168 -1.29 18.25 15.43
N LEU A 169 -0.69 18.21 14.23
CA LEU A 169 -0.07 19.34 13.55
C LEU A 169 -0.96 19.75 12.38
N VAL A 170 -1.23 21.04 12.25
CA VAL A 170 -2.02 21.61 11.15
C VAL A 170 -1.27 22.78 10.56
N GLY A 171 -1.15 22.84 9.23
CA GLY A 171 -0.38 23.91 8.63
C GLY A 171 -0.47 24.00 7.12
N LEU A 172 0.43 24.79 6.56
CA LEU A 172 0.57 25.03 5.14
C LEU A 172 1.65 24.12 4.55
N TYR A 173 1.36 23.59 3.37
CA TYR A 173 2.28 22.80 2.56
C TYR A 173 2.60 23.53 1.27
N GLY A 174 3.88 23.61 0.91
CA GLY A 174 4.34 24.20 -0.34
C GLY A 174 5.19 23.20 -1.13
N THR A 175 5.01 23.16 -2.45
CA THR A 175 5.90 22.46 -3.37
C THR A 175 6.31 23.40 -4.48
N CYS A 176 7.63 23.57 -4.65
CA CYS A 176 8.21 24.50 -5.61
C CYS A 176 9.22 23.80 -6.50
N GLY A 177 9.17 24.08 -7.81
CA GLY A 177 10.11 23.59 -8.81
C GLY A 177 9.94 24.35 -10.12
N ASN A 178 10.99 24.46 -10.92
CA ASN A 178 10.98 25.22 -12.20
C ASN A 178 10.44 26.67 -12.07
N GLY A 179 10.75 27.35 -10.99
CA GLY A 179 10.33 28.74 -10.76
C GLY A 179 8.84 28.93 -10.45
N SER A 180 8.10 27.84 -10.25
CA SER A 180 6.69 27.88 -9.84
C SER A 180 6.47 27.16 -8.50
N CYS A 181 5.51 27.66 -7.72
CA CYS A 181 5.11 27.05 -6.46
C CYS A 181 3.61 26.74 -6.46
N THR A 182 3.25 25.64 -5.81
CA THR A 182 1.87 25.29 -5.49
C THR A 182 1.75 25.18 -3.98
N GLN A 183 0.72 25.82 -3.42
CA GLN A 183 0.42 25.78 -2.00
C GLN A 183 -0.80 24.90 -1.73
N GLY A 184 -0.79 24.25 -0.57
CA GLY A 184 -1.89 23.48 -0.01
C GLY A 184 -1.83 23.52 1.51
N THR A 185 -2.56 22.61 2.11
CA THR A 185 -2.57 22.44 3.57
C THR A 185 -2.15 21.02 3.94
N PHE A 186 -1.76 20.84 5.19
CA PHE A 186 -1.56 19.52 5.74
C PHE A 186 -2.15 19.41 7.14
N GLU A 187 -2.56 18.21 7.47
CA GLU A 187 -2.81 17.76 8.82
C GLU A 187 -1.91 16.54 9.09
N ALA A 188 -1.26 16.49 10.25
CA ALA A 188 -0.51 15.31 10.66
C ALA A 188 -0.93 14.92 12.06
N THR A 189 -1.33 13.65 12.23
CA THR A 189 -1.78 13.10 13.50
C THR A 189 -0.76 12.09 14.00
N ARG A 190 -0.37 12.20 15.26
CA ARG A 190 0.60 11.26 15.87
C ARG A 190 -0.02 9.87 15.94
N VAL A 191 0.71 8.89 15.39
CA VAL A 191 0.31 7.48 15.43
C VAL A 191 1.00 6.81 16.61
N GLU A 192 0.19 6.32 17.52
CA GLU A 192 0.60 5.57 18.72
C GLU A 192 -0.29 4.35 18.82
N ARG A 193 0.03 3.40 19.67
CA ARG A 193 -0.93 2.32 20.02
C ARG A 193 -2.18 2.93 20.63
N ILE A 194 -3.30 2.30 20.42
CA ILE A 194 -4.57 2.72 21.05
C ILE A 194 -4.40 2.61 22.58
N PRO A 195 -4.69 3.68 23.33
CA PRO A 195 -4.49 3.69 24.77
C PRO A 195 -5.26 2.55 25.47
N GLY A 196 -4.55 1.80 26.30
CA GLY A 196 -5.10 0.67 27.04
C GLY A 196 -5.07 -0.66 26.29
N GLU A 197 -4.77 -0.70 25.00
CA GLU A 197 -4.56 -1.95 24.28
C GLU A 197 -3.17 -2.55 24.58
N VAL A 198 -3.16 -3.84 24.84
CA VAL A 198 -1.96 -4.68 24.92
C VAL A 198 -1.60 -5.21 23.51
N GLU A 199 -0.64 -6.13 23.39
CA GLU A 199 -0.27 -6.68 22.08
C GLU A 199 -1.45 -7.44 21.43
N ALA A 200 -2.24 -8.18 22.23
CA ALA A 200 -3.37 -8.95 21.71
C ALA A 200 -4.48 -9.12 22.75
N ASP A 201 -5.72 -9.26 22.28
CA ASP A 201 -6.86 -9.74 23.05
C ASP A 201 -7.74 -10.63 22.16
N GLY A 202 -8.09 -11.82 22.65
CA GLY A 202 -8.88 -12.82 21.92
C GLY A 202 -8.15 -13.49 20.75
N LEU A 203 -6.87 -13.16 20.55
CA LEU A 203 -5.95 -13.78 19.59
C LEU A 203 -4.66 -14.18 20.30
N THR A 204 -4.16 -15.37 19.98
CA THR A 204 -2.85 -15.86 20.43
C THR A 204 -1.88 -15.89 19.26
N LYS A 205 -0.72 -15.19 19.36
CA LYS A 205 0.39 -15.37 18.42
C LYS A 205 1.04 -16.72 18.65
N LEU A 206 1.05 -17.57 17.64
CA LEU A 206 1.71 -18.87 17.68
C LEU A 206 3.17 -18.76 17.24
N GLY A 207 3.44 -18.09 16.11
CA GLY A 207 4.76 -17.91 15.57
C GLY A 207 4.85 -16.78 14.55
N GLU A 208 6.06 -16.47 14.14
CA GLU A 208 6.31 -15.49 13.07
C GLU A 208 7.61 -15.81 12.34
N VAL A 209 7.73 -15.40 11.09
CA VAL A 209 8.97 -15.43 10.30
C VAL A 209 9.12 -14.14 9.51
N GLY A 210 10.20 -13.42 9.78
CA GLY A 210 10.61 -12.24 9.03
C GLY A 210 11.57 -12.59 7.90
N PHE A 211 11.82 -11.61 7.03
CA PHE A 211 12.77 -11.71 5.92
C PHE A 211 13.84 -10.63 6.08
N PRO A 212 14.75 -10.76 7.07
CA PRO A 212 15.81 -9.80 7.28
C PRO A 212 16.74 -9.74 6.07
N ASN A 213 17.37 -8.60 5.87
CA ASN A 213 18.30 -8.34 4.76
C ASN A 213 17.65 -8.39 3.35
N THR A 214 16.34 -8.24 3.25
CA THR A 214 15.63 -8.05 1.98
C THR A 214 15.09 -6.62 1.88
N THR A 215 15.08 -6.06 0.68
CA THR A 215 14.63 -4.68 0.45
C THR A 215 13.11 -4.55 0.40
N GLY A 216 12.39 -5.66 0.20
CA GLY A 216 10.95 -5.64 -0.02
C GLY A 216 10.12 -5.78 1.25
N ILE A 217 8.88 -5.31 1.17
CA ILE A 217 7.84 -5.51 2.19
C ILE A 217 6.94 -6.69 1.81
N THR A 218 6.39 -7.39 2.79
CA THR A 218 5.35 -8.41 2.56
C THR A 218 4.02 -7.72 2.28
N THR A 219 3.26 -8.21 1.29
CA THR A 219 2.02 -7.57 0.83
C THR A 219 0.80 -8.44 1.01
N ASN A 220 0.89 -9.72 0.64
CA ASN A 220 -0.21 -10.64 0.83
C ASN A 220 0.29 -12.07 1.09
N VAL A 221 -0.63 -12.94 1.49
CA VAL A 221 -0.37 -14.35 1.80
C VAL A 221 -1.52 -15.22 1.34
N ARG A 222 -1.20 -16.43 0.86
CA ARG A 222 -2.17 -17.52 0.67
C ARG A 222 -1.58 -18.83 1.17
N VAL A 223 -2.39 -19.60 1.85
CA VAL A 223 -1.99 -20.88 2.44
C VAL A 223 -2.61 -22.03 1.67
N GLN A 224 -1.78 -22.97 1.26
CA GLN A 224 -2.24 -24.21 0.66
C GLN A 224 -1.52 -25.40 1.32
N GLY A 225 -2.29 -26.22 2.01
CA GLY A 225 -1.77 -27.39 2.73
C GLY A 225 -0.74 -26.98 3.79
N ARG A 226 0.50 -27.40 3.61
CA ARG A 226 1.62 -27.17 4.53
C ARG A 226 2.29 -25.81 4.34
N TYR A 227 2.06 -25.11 3.24
CA TYR A 227 2.85 -23.96 2.86
C TYR A 227 2.03 -22.68 2.78
N ALA A 228 2.63 -21.59 3.26
CA ALA A 228 2.18 -20.22 3.02
C ALA A 228 3.03 -19.60 1.90
N TYR A 229 2.37 -19.00 0.94
CA TYR A 229 2.96 -18.32 -0.22
C TYR A 229 2.73 -16.83 -0.05
N LEU A 230 3.81 -16.04 -0.09
CA LEU A 230 3.76 -14.61 0.14
C LEU A 230 4.25 -13.84 -1.08
N SER A 231 3.49 -12.82 -1.46
CA SER A 231 3.96 -11.79 -2.39
C SER A 231 4.77 -10.74 -1.63
N ARG A 232 5.86 -10.25 -2.23
CA ARG A 232 6.70 -9.22 -1.62
C ARG A 232 7.21 -8.22 -2.66
N TYR A 233 7.15 -6.93 -2.35
CA TYR A 233 7.73 -5.88 -3.18
C TYR A 233 9.20 -6.14 -3.43
N GLN A 234 9.67 -5.98 -4.68
CA GLN A 234 11.07 -6.06 -5.09
C GLN A 234 11.79 -7.36 -4.68
N ASP A 235 11.06 -8.35 -4.17
CA ASP A 235 11.61 -9.60 -3.65
C ASP A 235 10.98 -10.83 -4.33
N GLY A 236 9.74 -10.74 -4.81
CA GLY A 236 9.05 -11.80 -5.53
C GLY A 236 8.20 -12.70 -4.63
N LEU A 237 8.29 -14.01 -4.86
CA LEU A 237 7.56 -15.05 -4.13
C LEU A 237 8.40 -15.60 -2.99
N ARG A 238 7.85 -15.61 -1.76
CA ARG A 238 8.40 -16.35 -0.64
C ARG A 238 7.52 -17.52 -0.27
N VAL A 239 8.13 -18.65 0.07
CA VAL A 239 7.43 -19.85 0.53
C VAL A 239 7.85 -20.16 1.95
N VAL A 240 6.86 -20.32 2.83
CA VAL A 240 7.06 -20.61 4.24
C VAL A 240 6.38 -21.93 4.58
N ASP A 241 7.12 -22.83 5.20
CA ASP A 241 6.57 -24.04 5.80
C ASP A 241 5.87 -23.66 7.11
N VAL A 242 4.58 -23.92 7.19
CA VAL A 242 3.70 -23.62 8.33
C VAL A 242 3.09 -24.88 8.93
N LEU A 243 3.68 -26.06 8.67
CA LEU A 243 3.25 -27.35 9.27
C LEU A 243 3.24 -27.27 10.80
N ASP A 244 4.27 -26.65 11.39
CA ASP A 244 4.29 -26.24 12.79
C ASP A 244 4.03 -24.72 12.86
N PRO A 245 2.81 -24.29 13.16
CA PRO A 245 2.46 -22.87 13.19
C PRO A 245 3.20 -22.08 14.28
N ALA A 246 3.80 -22.76 15.25
CA ALA A 246 4.63 -22.12 16.27
C ALA A 246 6.07 -21.86 15.80
N ARG A 247 6.48 -22.48 14.71
CA ARG A 247 7.84 -22.37 14.14
C ARG A 247 7.79 -22.29 12.61
N PRO A 248 7.15 -21.26 12.05
CA PRO A 248 7.12 -21.08 10.60
C PRO A 248 8.54 -20.91 10.07
N LEU A 249 8.85 -21.55 8.94
CA LEU A 249 10.19 -21.59 8.38
C LEU A 249 10.18 -21.17 6.91
N ALA A 250 10.93 -20.14 6.54
CA ALA A 250 11.14 -19.78 5.15
C ALA A 250 11.93 -20.88 4.43
N VAL A 251 11.37 -21.47 3.38
CA VAL A 251 11.92 -22.64 2.68
C VAL A 251 12.15 -22.40 1.19
N GLY A 252 11.46 -21.47 0.56
CA GLY A 252 11.55 -21.20 -0.87
C GLY A 252 11.56 -19.72 -1.22
N HIS A 253 12.21 -19.40 -2.34
CA HIS A 253 12.28 -18.05 -2.88
C HIS A 253 12.26 -18.07 -4.41
N GLY A 254 11.22 -17.45 -4.98
CA GLY A 254 11.17 -17.10 -6.38
C GLY A 254 11.49 -15.60 -6.53
N ALA A 255 12.76 -15.29 -6.84
CA ALA A 255 13.24 -13.91 -6.90
C ALA A 255 12.64 -13.16 -8.09
N THR A 256 12.42 -11.85 -7.94
CA THR A 256 12.09 -10.97 -9.06
C THR A 256 13.28 -10.87 -10.03
N GLU A 257 12.99 -10.65 -11.33
CA GLU A 257 14.04 -10.48 -12.35
C GLU A 257 14.56 -9.04 -12.40
N THR A 258 13.77 -8.08 -11.92
CA THR A 258 14.07 -6.64 -12.05
C THR A 258 13.89 -5.88 -10.73
N PRO A 259 14.59 -6.28 -9.64
CA PRO A 259 14.42 -5.64 -8.33
C PRO A 259 14.79 -4.14 -8.36
N GLU A 260 15.74 -3.74 -9.20
CA GLU A 260 16.20 -2.36 -9.35
C GLU A 260 15.16 -1.45 -10.02
N ASN A 261 14.21 -2.00 -10.75
CA ASN A 261 13.13 -1.23 -11.41
C ASN A 261 11.94 -0.94 -10.50
N GLY A 262 12.02 -1.34 -9.23
CA GLY A 262 10.96 -1.11 -8.25
C GLY A 262 9.69 -1.91 -8.53
N GLU A 263 9.81 -3.10 -9.14
CA GLU A 263 8.67 -3.98 -9.39
C GLU A 263 7.94 -4.33 -8.10
N ILE A 264 6.62 -4.20 -8.11
CA ILE A 264 5.75 -4.45 -6.98
C ILE A 264 4.93 -5.71 -7.25
N TYR A 265 4.99 -6.66 -6.32
CA TYR A 265 4.11 -7.83 -6.28
C TYR A 265 3.08 -7.61 -5.19
N ASN A 266 1.85 -7.23 -5.58
CA ASN A 266 0.80 -6.86 -4.64
C ASN A 266 0.06 -8.05 -4.07
N ASP A 267 -0.19 -9.07 -4.86
CA ASP A 267 -1.08 -10.17 -4.48
C ASP A 267 -0.56 -11.53 -4.93
N VAL A 268 -1.02 -12.58 -4.28
CA VAL A 268 -0.71 -13.99 -4.58
C VAL A 268 -1.95 -14.86 -4.48
N LYS A 269 -2.13 -15.75 -5.45
CA LYS A 269 -3.12 -16.85 -5.41
C LYS A 269 -2.44 -18.16 -5.79
N VAL A 270 -2.97 -19.26 -5.30
CA VAL A 270 -2.36 -20.58 -5.48
C VAL A 270 -3.37 -21.62 -5.95
N LEU A 271 -2.90 -22.51 -6.84
CA LEU A 271 -3.51 -23.80 -7.18
C LEU A 271 -2.51 -24.92 -6.84
N PRO A 272 -2.94 -26.18 -6.75
CA PRO A 272 -2.01 -27.28 -6.56
C PRO A 272 -0.87 -27.26 -7.58
N GLY A 273 0.36 -27.05 -7.11
CA GLY A 273 1.56 -26.97 -7.94
C GLY A 273 1.81 -25.61 -8.62
N TRP A 274 0.96 -24.59 -8.41
CA TRP A 274 1.05 -23.29 -9.10
C TRP A 274 0.81 -22.12 -8.19
N ALA A 275 1.60 -21.05 -8.36
CA ALA A 275 1.34 -19.74 -7.77
C ALA A 275 1.26 -18.67 -8.85
N PHE A 276 0.37 -17.70 -8.62
CA PHE A 276 0.13 -16.55 -9.48
C PHE A 276 0.37 -15.30 -8.65
N LEU A 277 1.22 -14.41 -9.14
CA LEU A 277 1.50 -13.13 -8.49
C LEU A 277 1.07 -11.97 -9.38
N ALA A 278 0.32 -11.04 -8.81
CA ALA A 278 0.01 -9.77 -9.46
C ALA A 278 1.24 -8.86 -9.45
N SER A 279 1.68 -8.41 -10.62
CA SER A 279 2.87 -7.57 -10.82
C SER A 279 2.52 -6.24 -11.50
N THR A 280 3.15 -5.16 -11.03
CA THR A 280 2.99 -3.84 -11.66
C THR A 280 3.73 -3.71 -13.00
N ALA A 281 4.61 -4.64 -13.35
CA ALA A 281 5.43 -4.59 -14.56
C ALA A 281 5.18 -5.76 -15.51
N HIS A 282 4.86 -6.94 -14.98
CA HIS A 282 4.80 -8.18 -15.73
C HIS A 282 3.40 -8.82 -15.74
N GLY A 283 2.36 -8.05 -15.41
CA GLY A 283 1.00 -8.56 -15.38
C GLY A 283 0.80 -9.63 -14.32
N ILE A 284 0.52 -10.87 -14.71
CA ILE A 284 0.38 -11.99 -13.78
C ILE A 284 1.57 -12.92 -13.98
N VAL A 285 2.45 -13.00 -12.99
CA VAL A 285 3.61 -13.90 -13.02
C VAL A 285 3.22 -15.26 -12.51
N VAL A 286 3.46 -16.30 -13.33
CA VAL A 286 3.12 -17.69 -13.04
C VAL A 286 4.34 -18.46 -12.58
N TRP A 287 4.22 -19.10 -11.42
CA TRP A 287 5.27 -19.92 -10.81
C TRP A 287 4.85 -21.38 -10.73
N ASP A 288 5.73 -22.28 -11.16
CA ASP A 288 5.66 -23.71 -10.84
C ASP A 288 6.21 -23.90 -9.41
N ILE A 289 5.37 -24.37 -8.53
CA ILE A 289 5.66 -24.62 -7.11
C ILE A 289 5.49 -26.11 -6.76
N ALA A 290 5.64 -27.02 -7.74
CA ALA A 290 5.64 -28.45 -7.49
C ALA A 290 6.72 -28.85 -6.47
N ASP A 291 7.87 -28.17 -6.50
CA ASP A 291 8.83 -28.11 -5.39
C ASP A 291 8.75 -26.73 -4.72
N PRO A 292 8.08 -26.62 -3.56
CA PRO A 292 7.93 -25.34 -2.87
C PRO A 292 9.26 -24.73 -2.39
N THR A 293 10.33 -25.51 -2.32
CA THR A 293 11.65 -25.03 -1.91
C THR A 293 12.44 -24.39 -3.07
N ALA A 294 12.02 -24.64 -4.30
CA ALA A 294 12.65 -24.15 -5.52
C ALA A 294 11.60 -23.67 -6.56
N PRO A 295 10.80 -22.64 -6.23
CA PRO A 295 9.78 -22.13 -7.15
C PRO A 295 10.42 -21.66 -8.46
N LEU A 296 9.81 -22.03 -9.60
CA LEU A 296 10.30 -21.71 -10.93
C LEU A 296 9.31 -20.82 -11.68
N ARG A 297 9.72 -19.61 -12.09
CA ARG A 297 8.95 -18.74 -12.99
C ARG A 297 8.81 -19.40 -14.37
N VAL A 298 7.60 -19.47 -14.88
CA VAL A 298 7.31 -20.21 -16.11
C VAL A 298 6.55 -19.41 -17.17
N ALA A 299 5.81 -18.39 -16.79
CA ALA A 299 5.07 -17.55 -17.72
C ALA A 299 4.73 -16.19 -17.11
N ASN A 300 4.40 -15.23 -17.97
CA ASN A 300 3.74 -13.98 -17.63
C ASN A 300 2.46 -13.88 -18.47
N LEU A 301 1.33 -13.64 -17.81
CA LEU A 301 0.08 -13.30 -18.50
C LEU A 301 -0.04 -11.77 -18.49
N GLU A 302 -0.34 -11.17 -19.64
CA GLU A 302 -0.39 -9.71 -19.83
C GLU A 302 0.95 -9.00 -19.54
N ASP A 303 2.07 -9.57 -19.98
CA ASP A 303 3.40 -8.98 -19.78
C ASP A 303 3.45 -7.52 -20.24
N GLY A 304 4.11 -6.66 -19.45
CA GLY A 304 4.17 -5.22 -19.71
C GLY A 304 2.93 -4.44 -19.26
N THR A 305 1.97 -5.09 -18.58
CA THR A 305 0.82 -4.42 -17.95
C THR A 305 0.98 -4.35 -16.44
N ASN A 306 0.22 -3.44 -15.82
CA ASN A 306 0.08 -3.38 -14.37
C ASN A 306 -1.16 -4.20 -13.95
N VAL A 307 -0.94 -5.29 -13.23
CA VAL A 307 -2.00 -6.02 -12.52
C VAL A 307 -1.83 -5.76 -11.04
N HIS A 308 -2.86 -5.18 -10.42
CA HIS A 308 -2.81 -4.79 -9.01
C HIS A 308 -3.16 -5.98 -8.09
N THR A 309 -4.31 -6.60 -8.32
CA THR A 309 -4.78 -7.75 -7.54
C THR A 309 -5.35 -8.82 -8.46
N ILE A 310 -5.43 -10.04 -7.95
CA ILE A 310 -5.97 -11.21 -8.64
C ILE A 310 -6.89 -11.99 -7.71
N PHE A 311 -7.88 -12.67 -8.28
CA PHE A 311 -8.72 -13.61 -7.55
C PHE A 311 -8.88 -14.93 -8.33
N LEU A 312 -9.11 -16.02 -7.62
CA LEU A 312 -9.17 -17.34 -8.24
C LEU A 312 -10.42 -18.11 -7.80
N VAL A 313 -11.21 -18.54 -8.77
CA VAL A 313 -12.38 -19.41 -8.54
C VAL A 313 -12.26 -20.63 -9.45
N GLY A 314 -12.02 -21.80 -8.86
CA GLY A 314 -11.70 -23.00 -9.65
C GLY A 314 -10.43 -22.76 -10.47
N THR A 315 -10.52 -22.85 -11.79
CA THR A 315 -9.44 -22.55 -12.73
C THR A 315 -9.64 -21.24 -13.49
N THR A 316 -10.56 -20.40 -13.06
CA THR A 316 -10.73 -19.06 -13.61
C THR A 316 -10.00 -18.05 -12.73
N LEU A 317 -9.04 -17.35 -13.30
CA LEU A 317 -8.28 -16.26 -12.68
C LEU A 317 -8.87 -14.93 -13.13
N TYR A 318 -9.19 -14.08 -12.18
CA TYR A 318 -9.74 -12.74 -12.35
C TYR A 318 -8.65 -11.74 -11.97
N ALA A 319 -8.43 -10.69 -12.76
CA ALA A 319 -7.35 -9.74 -12.58
C ALA A 319 -7.85 -8.30 -12.67
N ALA A 320 -7.44 -7.47 -11.71
CA ALA A 320 -7.52 -6.01 -11.80
C ALA A 320 -6.35 -5.50 -12.63
N SER A 321 -6.59 -5.30 -13.94
CA SER A 321 -5.57 -4.99 -14.93
C SER A 321 -5.66 -3.54 -15.41
N SER A 322 -4.50 -2.91 -15.64
CA SER A 322 -4.40 -1.54 -16.15
C SER A 322 -3.33 -1.45 -17.24
N ALA A 323 -3.77 -1.11 -18.46
CA ALA A 323 -2.90 -0.97 -19.62
C ALA A 323 -3.49 -0.02 -20.67
N GLY A 324 -2.68 0.87 -21.24
CA GLY A 324 -3.06 1.63 -22.43
C GLY A 324 -4.33 2.49 -22.31
N GLY A 325 -4.70 2.91 -21.10
CA GLY A 325 -5.93 3.66 -20.82
C GLY A 325 -7.12 2.78 -20.40
N PHE A 326 -6.99 1.46 -20.47
CA PHE A 326 -7.92 0.51 -19.85
C PHE A 326 -7.57 0.32 -18.37
N SER A 327 -8.59 0.27 -17.50
CA SER A 327 -8.46 -0.24 -16.15
C SER A 327 -9.73 -0.98 -15.77
N GLY A 328 -9.62 -2.29 -15.56
CA GLY A 328 -10.80 -3.11 -15.30
C GLY A 328 -10.50 -4.60 -15.12
N LEU A 329 -11.56 -5.37 -15.10
CA LEU A 329 -11.52 -6.81 -14.90
C LEU A 329 -11.10 -7.52 -16.19
N VAL A 330 -10.10 -8.40 -16.08
CA VAL A 330 -9.71 -9.37 -17.12
C VAL A 330 -9.80 -10.77 -16.54
N MET A 331 -10.26 -11.73 -17.34
CA MET A 331 -10.48 -13.12 -16.92
C MET A 331 -9.69 -14.10 -17.76
N TRP A 332 -9.08 -15.08 -17.11
CA TRP A 332 -8.24 -16.11 -17.71
C TRP A 332 -8.65 -17.52 -17.29
N ASP A 333 -8.63 -18.46 -18.21
CA ASP A 333 -8.60 -19.88 -17.89
C ASP A 333 -7.15 -20.30 -17.62
N VAL A 334 -6.91 -20.75 -16.41
CA VAL A 334 -5.60 -21.22 -15.92
C VAL A 334 -5.64 -22.72 -15.57
N ALA A 335 -6.53 -23.51 -16.19
CA ALA A 335 -6.53 -24.97 -16.06
C ALA A 335 -5.19 -25.57 -16.48
N ASN A 336 -4.53 -24.97 -17.48
CA ASN A 336 -3.12 -25.21 -17.80
C ASN A 336 -2.35 -23.88 -17.66
N PRO A 337 -1.72 -23.59 -16.51
CA PRO A 337 -1.08 -22.31 -16.27
C PRO A 337 0.06 -21.93 -17.22
N ARG A 338 0.73 -22.92 -17.83
CA ARG A 338 1.77 -22.68 -18.86
C ARG A 338 1.18 -22.25 -20.21
N MET A 339 -0.10 -22.47 -20.42
CA MET A 339 -0.84 -22.17 -21.66
C MET A 339 -2.20 -21.56 -21.32
N ALA A 340 -2.23 -20.62 -20.39
CA ALA A 340 -3.44 -19.92 -19.98
C ALA A 340 -4.10 -19.21 -21.18
N THR A 341 -5.42 -19.17 -21.20
CA THR A 341 -6.18 -18.52 -22.26
C THR A 341 -7.08 -17.42 -21.72
N ARG A 342 -7.07 -16.27 -22.37
CA ARG A 342 -7.95 -15.16 -21.99
C ARG A 342 -9.39 -15.49 -22.32
N LEU A 343 -10.29 -15.40 -21.34
CA LEU A 343 -11.71 -15.69 -21.48
C LEU A 343 -12.52 -14.45 -21.87
N GLY A 344 -12.15 -13.29 -21.33
CA GLY A 344 -12.85 -12.04 -21.58
C GLY A 344 -12.39 -10.91 -20.67
N GLN A 345 -13.07 -9.79 -20.80
CA GLN A 345 -12.87 -8.61 -19.96
C GLN A 345 -14.18 -7.86 -19.76
N LEU A 346 -14.28 -7.11 -18.67
CA LEU A 346 -15.31 -6.08 -18.50
C LEU A 346 -14.79 -4.78 -19.08
N ASP A 347 -15.52 -4.21 -20.04
CA ASP A 347 -15.23 -2.86 -20.50
C ASP A 347 -15.34 -1.88 -19.34
N GLN A 348 -14.39 -0.96 -19.24
CA GLN A 348 -14.37 0.00 -18.15
C GLN A 348 -15.68 0.80 -18.10
N PRO A 349 -16.41 0.79 -16.98
CA PRO A 349 -17.62 1.59 -16.85
C PRO A 349 -17.33 3.09 -17.01
N VAL A 350 -18.22 3.82 -17.67
CA VAL A 350 -18.06 5.27 -17.90
C VAL A 350 -17.98 6.01 -16.58
N GLY A 351 -16.95 6.86 -16.43
CA GLY A 351 -16.72 7.69 -15.24
C GLY A 351 -16.17 6.93 -14.04
N THR A 352 -15.74 5.68 -14.21
CA THR A 352 -15.00 4.95 -13.17
C THR A 352 -13.52 5.32 -13.18
N ASP A 353 -12.91 5.19 -12.01
CA ASP A 353 -11.47 5.24 -11.81
C ASP A 353 -10.84 3.86 -12.08
N TYR A 354 -9.64 3.58 -11.60
CA TYR A 354 -9.03 2.28 -11.81
C TYR A 354 -9.63 1.20 -10.88
N LEU A 355 -9.69 -0.04 -11.39
CA LEU A 355 -10.03 -1.21 -10.58
C LEU A 355 -8.86 -1.52 -9.66
N HIS A 356 -9.12 -1.48 -8.35
CA HIS A 356 -8.11 -1.69 -7.32
C HIS A 356 -8.06 -3.14 -6.84
N ASP A 357 -9.17 -3.64 -6.30
CA ASP A 357 -9.27 -5.00 -5.76
C ASP A 357 -10.57 -5.69 -6.20
N LEU A 358 -10.68 -6.96 -5.93
CA LEU A 358 -11.86 -7.75 -6.30
C LEU A 358 -12.03 -8.98 -5.41
N TYR A 359 -13.28 -9.29 -5.12
CA TYR A 359 -13.72 -10.58 -4.59
C TYR A 359 -14.63 -11.28 -5.59
N VAL A 360 -14.49 -12.59 -5.77
CA VAL A 360 -15.31 -13.35 -6.71
C VAL A 360 -15.85 -14.61 -6.06
N GLU A 361 -17.16 -14.82 -6.21
CA GLU A 361 -17.83 -16.09 -5.96
C GLU A 361 -18.38 -16.66 -7.28
N PRO A 362 -18.78 -17.94 -7.37
CA PRO A 362 -19.28 -18.50 -8.61
C PRO A 362 -20.38 -17.65 -9.26
N GLY A 363 -20.11 -17.14 -10.47
CA GLY A 363 -21.02 -16.32 -11.27
C GLY A 363 -21.13 -14.85 -10.87
N ARG A 364 -20.46 -14.40 -9.82
CA ARG A 364 -20.56 -13.00 -9.36
C ARG A 364 -19.21 -12.45 -8.90
N ALA A 365 -18.83 -11.29 -9.42
CA ALA A 365 -17.66 -10.53 -8.98
C ALA A 365 -18.09 -9.23 -8.27
N TYR A 366 -17.36 -8.85 -7.23
CA TYR A 366 -17.46 -7.60 -6.50
C TYR A 366 -16.16 -6.87 -6.75
N LEU A 367 -16.25 -5.72 -7.40
CA LEU A 367 -15.12 -5.00 -7.96
C LEU A 367 -14.97 -3.65 -7.26
N ASP A 368 -13.84 -3.43 -6.63
CA ASP A 368 -13.53 -2.21 -5.89
C ASP A 368 -12.83 -1.22 -6.82
N TYR A 369 -13.64 -0.32 -7.42
CA TYR A 369 -13.15 0.78 -8.24
C TYR A 369 -12.86 2.00 -7.36
N TRP A 370 -11.63 2.40 -7.30
CA TRP A 370 -11.08 3.41 -6.37
C TRP A 370 -11.98 4.62 -6.16
N GLY A 371 -12.28 5.38 -7.20
CA GLY A 371 -13.11 6.57 -7.11
C GLY A 371 -14.60 6.34 -7.37
N ALA A 372 -15.00 5.14 -7.81
CA ALA A 372 -16.38 4.83 -8.22
C ALA A 372 -17.15 3.97 -7.22
N GLY A 373 -16.49 3.39 -6.23
CA GLY A 373 -17.12 2.52 -5.24
C GLY A 373 -17.09 1.04 -5.65
N MET A 374 -17.91 0.22 -4.99
CA MET A 374 -17.99 -1.22 -5.24
C MET A 374 -19.02 -1.52 -6.33
N LEU A 375 -18.63 -2.21 -7.40
CA LEU A 375 -19.52 -2.72 -8.45
C LEU A 375 -19.79 -4.20 -8.24
N VAL A 376 -21.01 -4.64 -8.53
CA VAL A 376 -21.38 -6.05 -8.57
C VAL A 376 -21.62 -6.45 -10.02
N VAL A 377 -20.91 -7.49 -10.48
CA VAL A 377 -20.86 -7.90 -11.88
C VAL A 377 -21.25 -9.37 -12.02
N ASP A 378 -22.11 -9.67 -12.98
CA ASP A 378 -22.39 -11.04 -13.45
C ASP A 378 -21.21 -11.52 -14.31
N VAL A 379 -20.54 -12.55 -13.88
CA VAL A 379 -19.41 -13.21 -14.57
C VAL A 379 -19.70 -14.67 -14.90
N THR A 380 -21.00 -15.04 -14.95
CA THR A 380 -21.42 -16.39 -15.32
C THR A 380 -20.93 -16.77 -16.72
N ASP A 381 -20.96 -15.82 -17.66
CA ASP A 381 -20.31 -15.92 -18.96
C ASP A 381 -19.10 -14.96 -18.99
N PRO A 382 -17.87 -15.45 -18.82
CA PRO A 382 -16.70 -14.58 -18.81
C PRO A 382 -16.47 -13.79 -20.11
N ALA A 383 -17.03 -14.25 -21.23
CA ALA A 383 -16.94 -13.53 -22.51
C ALA A 383 -17.90 -12.33 -22.58
N ARG A 384 -18.88 -12.25 -21.69
CA ARG A 384 -19.91 -11.20 -21.65
C ARG A 384 -20.24 -10.76 -20.23
N PRO A 385 -19.26 -10.29 -19.45
CA PRO A 385 -19.51 -9.81 -18.10
C PRO A 385 -20.43 -8.59 -18.13
N ARG A 386 -21.29 -8.46 -17.11
CA ARG A 386 -22.32 -7.42 -17.07
C ARG A 386 -22.50 -6.88 -15.66
N GLU A 387 -22.46 -5.56 -15.52
CA GLU A 387 -22.79 -4.91 -14.25
C GLU A 387 -24.24 -5.21 -13.84
N LEU A 388 -24.43 -5.59 -12.60
CA LEU A 388 -25.73 -5.81 -11.95
C LEU A 388 -26.16 -4.61 -11.10
N GLY A 389 -25.20 -3.93 -10.51
CA GLY A 389 -25.42 -2.76 -9.67
C GLY A 389 -24.13 -2.31 -9.00
N ARG A 390 -24.23 -1.25 -8.21
CA ARG A 390 -23.09 -0.65 -7.51
C ARG A 390 -23.47 -0.01 -6.18
N TYR A 391 -22.48 0.14 -5.32
CA TYR A 391 -22.58 0.95 -4.11
C TYR A 391 -21.59 2.12 -4.20
N ASP A 392 -22.12 3.32 -4.41
CA ASP A 392 -21.37 4.57 -4.54
C ASP A 392 -21.99 5.72 -3.74
N ALA A 393 -22.91 5.39 -2.82
CA ALA A 393 -23.72 6.35 -2.07
C ALA A 393 -22.96 7.04 -0.91
N TYR A 394 -21.65 7.31 -1.10
CA TYR A 394 -20.82 7.99 -0.11
C TYR A 394 -19.78 8.89 -0.76
N THR A 395 -19.24 9.85 0.01
CA THR A 395 -18.22 10.80 -0.45
C THR A 395 -16.81 10.32 -0.13
N ARG A 396 -15.80 10.89 -0.80
CA ARG A 396 -14.37 10.52 -0.59
C ARG A 396 -14.11 9.03 -0.80
N ARG A 397 -14.70 8.46 -1.83
CA ARG A 397 -14.52 7.05 -2.18
C ARG A 397 -13.05 6.74 -2.44
N LYS A 398 -12.59 5.66 -1.82
CA LYS A 398 -11.31 5.00 -2.02
C LYS A 398 -11.54 3.50 -1.89
N SER A 399 -12.54 3.01 -2.68
CA SER A 399 -12.99 1.63 -2.67
C SER A 399 -11.80 0.70 -2.88
N HIS A 400 -11.46 -0.07 -1.85
CA HIS A 400 -10.20 -0.78 -1.79
C HIS A 400 -10.37 -2.29 -1.79
N SER A 401 -11.10 -2.84 -0.85
CA SER A 401 -11.19 -4.30 -0.68
C SER A 401 -12.56 -4.71 -0.17
N SER A 402 -13.10 -5.78 -0.75
CA SER A 402 -14.39 -6.36 -0.36
C SER A 402 -14.28 -7.86 -0.15
N TRP A 403 -15.09 -8.38 0.76
CA TRP A 403 -15.29 -9.82 0.94
C TRP A 403 -16.73 -10.12 1.29
N VAL A 404 -17.32 -11.15 0.64
CA VAL A 404 -18.74 -11.46 0.83
C VAL A 404 -18.93 -12.77 1.58
N THR A 405 -19.83 -12.74 2.55
CA THR A 405 -20.26 -13.91 3.32
C THR A 405 -21.78 -14.02 3.35
N THR A 406 -22.30 -15.10 3.91
CA THR A 406 -23.76 -15.29 4.08
C THR A 406 -24.11 -15.33 5.55
N ILE A 407 -24.95 -14.41 6.00
CA ILE A 407 -25.42 -14.30 7.40
C ILE A 407 -26.96 -14.29 7.41
N GLY A 408 -27.58 -15.25 8.08
CA GLY A 408 -29.04 -15.32 8.15
C GLY A 408 -29.75 -15.41 6.80
N GLY A 409 -29.10 -15.96 5.78
CA GLY A 409 -29.63 -16.06 4.42
C GLY A 409 -29.43 -14.80 3.57
N ARG A 410 -28.84 -13.74 4.11
CA ARG A 410 -28.46 -12.50 3.40
C ARG A 410 -27.00 -12.59 2.93
N LYS A 411 -26.71 -12.06 1.75
CA LYS A 411 -25.35 -11.83 1.28
C LYS A 411 -24.85 -10.52 1.86
N ILE A 412 -23.82 -10.59 2.67
CA ILE A 412 -23.23 -9.44 3.36
C ILE A 412 -21.82 -9.22 2.82
N ALA A 413 -21.57 -8.04 2.26
CA ALA A 413 -20.24 -7.60 1.89
C ALA A 413 -19.63 -6.79 3.03
N VAL A 414 -18.42 -7.16 3.43
CA VAL A 414 -17.54 -6.33 4.24
C VAL A 414 -16.68 -5.56 3.25
N HIS A 415 -16.84 -4.24 3.19
CA HIS A 415 -16.23 -3.37 2.21
C HIS A 415 -15.40 -2.28 2.89
N GLY A 416 -14.13 -2.20 2.59
CA GLY A 416 -13.19 -1.22 3.13
C GLY A 416 -12.75 -0.20 2.10
N ASP A 417 -12.63 1.07 2.51
CA ASP A 417 -11.89 2.08 1.79
C ASP A 417 -10.45 2.18 2.32
N GLU A 418 -9.53 2.72 1.54
CA GLU A 418 -8.15 2.98 1.94
C GLU A 418 -7.83 4.48 1.91
N ASP A 419 -8.04 5.18 3.01
CA ASP A 419 -7.70 6.60 3.20
C ASP A 419 -7.79 6.98 4.68
N PHE A 420 -7.40 8.21 5.01
CA PHE A 420 -7.70 8.83 6.31
C PHE A 420 -9.20 8.93 6.53
N GLY A 421 -9.62 8.51 7.72
CA GLY A 421 -11.04 8.47 8.05
C GLY A 421 -11.83 7.40 7.30
N ALA A 422 -11.14 6.43 6.69
CA ALA A 422 -11.79 5.31 6.00
C ALA A 422 -12.63 4.46 6.95
N HIS A 423 -13.76 4.00 6.45
CA HIS A 423 -14.69 3.12 7.16
C HIS A 423 -14.69 1.73 6.53
N THR A 424 -14.88 0.73 7.37
CA THR A 424 -15.35 -0.59 6.92
C THR A 424 -16.87 -0.56 6.90
N ARG A 425 -17.46 -0.79 5.74
CA ARG A 425 -18.93 -0.80 5.55
C ARG A 425 -19.44 -2.22 5.51
N ILE A 426 -20.54 -2.45 6.18
CA ILE A 426 -21.28 -3.70 6.15
C ILE A 426 -22.48 -3.49 5.25
N LEU A 427 -22.46 -4.12 4.07
CA LEU A 427 -23.45 -3.91 3.02
C LEU A 427 -24.29 -5.14 2.82
N ASP A 428 -25.61 -5.00 2.72
CA ASP A 428 -26.47 -6.03 2.18
C ASP A 428 -26.42 -6.00 0.65
N VAL A 429 -25.84 -7.04 0.06
CA VAL A 429 -25.70 -7.24 -1.39
C VAL A 429 -26.54 -8.39 -1.90
N THR A 430 -27.55 -8.81 -1.13
CA THR A 430 -28.48 -9.91 -1.49
C THR A 430 -29.16 -9.62 -2.82
N ASP A 431 -29.67 -8.40 -2.97
CA ASP A 431 -30.11 -7.86 -4.26
C ASP A 431 -29.07 -6.86 -4.77
N PRO A 432 -28.28 -7.23 -5.79
CA PRO A 432 -27.24 -6.34 -6.31
C PRO A 432 -27.78 -5.06 -6.97
N THR A 433 -29.08 -5.03 -7.31
CA THR A 433 -29.72 -3.83 -7.88
C THR A 433 -30.20 -2.84 -6.81
N ALA A 434 -30.16 -3.25 -5.52
CA ALA A 434 -30.65 -2.47 -4.38
C ALA A 434 -29.75 -2.65 -3.15
N ILE A 435 -28.46 -2.40 -3.32
CA ILE A 435 -27.44 -2.54 -2.24
C ILE A 435 -27.73 -1.53 -1.14
N THR A 436 -27.76 -1.98 0.12
CA THR A 436 -28.01 -1.14 1.27
C THR A 436 -26.89 -1.19 2.31
N LEU A 437 -26.65 -0.08 2.98
CA LEU A 437 -25.73 0.01 4.11
C LEU A 437 -26.43 -0.46 5.38
N ASP A 438 -25.94 -1.54 5.98
CA ASP A 438 -26.39 -2.01 7.31
C ASP A 438 -25.69 -1.26 8.44
N ALA A 439 -24.36 -1.11 8.35
CA ALA A 439 -23.54 -0.43 9.36
C ALA A 439 -22.20 0.04 8.81
N GLU A 440 -21.55 0.91 9.58
CA GLU A 440 -20.16 1.30 9.39
C GLU A 440 -19.35 1.00 10.65
N PHE A 441 -18.10 0.59 10.47
CA PHE A 441 -17.13 0.42 11.53
C PHE A 441 -15.91 1.26 11.23
N GLN A 442 -15.46 2.07 12.17
CA GLN A 442 -14.22 2.83 12.12
C GLN A 442 -13.52 2.70 13.45
N LEU A 443 -12.28 2.26 13.46
CA LEU A 443 -11.49 2.16 14.68
C LEU A 443 -10.96 3.54 15.10
N ARG A 444 -10.26 4.21 14.19
CA ARG A 444 -9.76 5.58 14.35
C ARG A 444 -9.45 6.22 12.99
N PRO A 445 -9.54 7.55 12.86
CA PRO A 445 -9.42 8.21 11.56
C PRO A 445 -7.98 8.31 11.03
N GLU A 446 -6.96 8.17 11.86
CA GLU A 446 -5.56 8.33 11.46
C GLU A 446 -4.90 7.06 10.91
N VAL A 447 -5.59 5.93 10.95
CA VAL A 447 -5.13 4.64 10.40
C VAL A 447 -6.22 4.04 9.53
N SER A 448 -5.85 3.47 8.39
CA SER A 448 -6.79 2.88 7.45
C SER A 448 -6.93 1.37 7.65
N VAL A 449 -8.12 0.83 7.39
CA VAL A 449 -8.29 -0.57 7.02
C VAL A 449 -7.62 -0.78 5.65
N HIS A 450 -7.15 -2.01 5.40
CA HIS A 450 -6.62 -2.44 4.11
C HIS A 450 -7.41 -3.63 3.58
N ASN A 451 -6.92 -4.87 3.69
CA ASN A 451 -7.64 -6.02 3.19
C ASN A 451 -8.64 -6.57 4.21
N VAL A 452 -9.73 -7.07 3.68
CA VAL A 452 -10.80 -7.71 4.47
C VAL A 452 -10.96 -9.18 4.07
N TYR A 453 -11.36 -10.00 5.03
CA TYR A 453 -11.76 -11.38 4.85
C TYR A 453 -13.00 -11.64 5.70
N ALA A 454 -13.97 -12.38 5.21
CA ALA A 454 -15.15 -12.73 6.00
C ALA A 454 -15.54 -14.20 5.84
N GLU A 455 -15.91 -14.83 6.93
CA GLU A 455 -16.40 -16.21 6.95
C GLU A 455 -17.50 -16.36 8.03
N GLY A 456 -18.68 -16.85 7.61
CA GLY A 456 -19.85 -16.90 8.49
C GLY A 456 -20.19 -15.51 9.02
N SER A 457 -20.30 -15.37 10.34
CA SER A 457 -20.57 -14.09 11.00
C SER A 457 -19.30 -13.37 11.48
N ARG A 458 -18.13 -13.70 10.96
CA ARG A 458 -16.88 -13.04 11.38
C ARG A 458 -16.21 -12.32 10.22
N ALA A 459 -15.72 -11.10 10.49
CA ALA A 459 -14.86 -10.36 9.58
C ALA A 459 -13.48 -10.18 10.20
N TYR A 460 -12.45 -10.29 9.39
CA TYR A 460 -11.04 -10.11 9.72
C TYR A 460 -10.51 -8.95 8.90
N LEU A 461 -9.98 -7.94 9.56
CA LEU A 461 -9.50 -6.72 8.91
C LEU A 461 -8.00 -6.60 9.15
N SER A 462 -7.19 -6.62 8.10
CA SER A 462 -5.84 -6.09 8.20
C SER A 462 -5.94 -4.56 8.23
N HIS A 463 -5.37 -3.94 9.25
CA HIS A 463 -5.64 -2.54 9.60
C HIS A 463 -4.35 -1.77 9.84
N TYR A 464 -3.39 -1.93 8.92
CA TYR A 464 -2.06 -1.30 8.96
C TYR A 464 -1.46 -1.26 10.37
N GLN A 465 -1.18 -0.04 10.91
CA GLN A 465 -0.55 0.14 12.23
C GLN A 465 -1.38 -0.44 13.40
N ASP A 466 -2.64 -0.72 13.18
CA ASP A 466 -3.48 -1.40 14.17
C ASP A 466 -3.46 -2.94 14.02
N GLY A 467 -2.70 -3.48 13.07
CA GLY A 467 -2.50 -4.91 12.89
C GLY A 467 -3.74 -5.65 12.38
N LEU A 468 -4.20 -6.67 13.11
CA LEU A 468 -5.39 -7.45 12.78
C LEU A 468 -6.54 -7.09 13.73
N ARG A 469 -7.73 -6.85 13.18
CA ARG A 469 -8.98 -6.65 13.91
C ARG A 469 -9.99 -7.72 13.53
N VAL A 470 -10.71 -8.29 14.47
CA VAL A 470 -11.76 -9.29 14.22
C VAL A 470 -13.09 -8.75 14.72
N LEU A 471 -14.08 -8.74 13.83
CA LEU A 471 -15.44 -8.30 14.14
C LEU A 471 -16.39 -9.49 14.17
N ASP A 472 -17.33 -9.46 15.11
CA ASP A 472 -18.55 -10.28 15.06
C ASP A 472 -19.64 -9.51 14.31
N LEU A 473 -20.22 -10.16 13.31
CA LEU A 473 -21.30 -9.70 12.45
C LEU A 473 -22.56 -10.56 12.62
N ALA A 474 -22.77 -11.21 13.75
CA ALA A 474 -23.96 -12.01 14.01
C ALA A 474 -25.26 -11.18 13.77
N ASP A 475 -25.26 -9.91 14.12
CA ASP A 475 -26.14 -8.88 13.59
C ASP A 475 -25.32 -7.91 12.72
N PRO A 476 -25.42 -7.96 11.37
CA PRO A 476 -24.65 -7.10 10.48
C PRO A 476 -24.87 -5.60 10.69
N ARG A 477 -25.98 -5.21 11.33
CA ARG A 477 -26.29 -3.81 11.66
C ARG A 477 -25.55 -3.32 12.91
N TRP A 478 -24.87 -4.23 13.62
CA TRP A 478 -24.19 -3.94 14.87
C TRP A 478 -22.84 -4.65 15.00
N PRO A 479 -21.87 -4.33 14.14
CA PRO A 479 -20.55 -4.96 14.15
C PRO A 479 -19.85 -4.70 15.50
N GLN A 480 -19.29 -5.76 16.12
CA GLN A 480 -18.58 -5.69 17.40
C GLN A 480 -17.15 -6.18 17.23
N GLN A 481 -16.16 -5.40 17.62
CA GLN A 481 -14.80 -5.91 17.73
C GLN A 481 -14.72 -6.93 18.86
N ILE A 482 -14.31 -8.15 18.56
CA ILE A 482 -14.20 -9.25 19.52
C ILE A 482 -12.77 -9.69 19.80
N ALA A 483 -11.82 -9.34 18.91
CA ALA A 483 -10.42 -9.68 19.09
C ALA A 483 -9.53 -8.72 18.29
N TYR A 484 -8.26 -8.61 18.71
CA TYR A 484 -7.24 -7.86 17.96
C TYR A 484 -5.82 -8.38 18.23
N PHE A 485 -4.92 -8.08 17.29
CA PHE A 485 -3.49 -8.26 17.44
C PHE A 485 -2.75 -7.05 16.88
N ASN A 486 -2.03 -6.31 17.72
CA ASN A 486 -1.23 -5.15 17.36
C ASN A 486 0.15 -5.59 16.84
N SER A 487 0.30 -5.68 15.52
CA SER A 487 1.56 -6.12 14.90
C SER A 487 2.63 -5.02 14.84
N TRP A 488 2.23 -3.76 14.86
CA TRP A 488 3.10 -2.60 14.69
C TRP A 488 3.40 -1.90 16.04
N SER A 489 4.56 -1.24 16.10
CA SER A 489 4.98 -0.40 17.23
C SER A 489 5.68 0.85 16.70
N PRO A 490 5.36 2.04 17.23
CA PRO A 490 6.03 3.28 16.81
C PRO A 490 7.54 3.28 17.10
N GLU A 491 8.00 2.55 18.12
CA GLU A 491 9.44 2.44 18.46
C GLU A 491 10.20 1.61 17.43
N GLY A 492 9.59 0.55 16.88
CA GLY A 492 10.17 -0.33 15.87
C GLY A 492 9.86 0.06 14.43
N ALA A 493 8.99 1.06 14.24
CA ALA A 493 8.54 1.44 12.91
C ALA A 493 9.67 2.06 12.08
N GLU A 494 9.79 1.63 10.83
CA GLU A 494 10.65 2.32 9.87
C GLU A 494 10.02 3.63 9.40
N ALA A 495 8.68 3.73 9.43
CA ALA A 495 7.87 4.87 9.00
C ALA A 495 8.28 5.43 7.63
N LYS A 496 8.58 4.51 6.71
CA LYS A 496 8.87 4.85 5.31
C LYS A 496 7.60 5.17 4.52
N SER A 497 6.45 4.67 4.99
CA SER A 497 5.17 4.77 4.33
C SER A 497 4.06 4.97 5.37
N PHE A 498 2.92 5.54 4.95
CA PHE A 498 1.68 5.51 5.71
C PHE A 498 1.20 4.06 5.95
N TYR A 499 1.53 3.17 5.04
CA TYR A 499 1.05 1.80 4.95
C TYR A 499 2.01 0.81 5.63
N GLU A 500 2.16 0.88 6.95
CA GLU A 500 2.98 -0.06 7.73
C GLU A 500 2.12 -0.91 8.66
N GLY A 501 2.56 -2.14 8.94
CA GLY A 501 1.88 -3.08 9.82
C GLY A 501 1.13 -4.16 9.05
N GLY A 502 -0.05 -4.56 9.56
CA GLY A 502 -0.86 -5.60 8.94
C GLY A 502 -1.47 -5.18 7.61
N ILE A 503 -1.12 -5.86 6.52
CA ILE A 503 -1.51 -5.47 5.16
C ILE A 503 -2.40 -6.50 4.47
N GLY A 504 -2.08 -7.79 4.52
CA GLY A 504 -2.83 -8.86 3.90
C GLY A 504 -3.09 -10.00 4.86
N LEU A 505 -4.03 -10.86 4.54
CA LEU A 505 -4.31 -12.02 5.39
C LEU A 505 -4.90 -13.20 4.62
N ASP A 506 -4.71 -14.38 5.20
CA ASP A 506 -5.45 -15.59 4.84
C ASP A 506 -5.90 -16.32 6.09
N LYS A 507 -6.95 -17.12 5.98
CA LYS A 507 -7.53 -17.86 7.09
C LYS A 507 -7.73 -19.34 6.72
N VAL A 508 -7.18 -20.23 7.52
CA VAL A 508 -7.36 -21.67 7.35
C VAL A 508 -7.73 -22.30 8.70
N GLY A 509 -8.95 -22.81 8.80
CA GLY A 509 -9.49 -23.31 10.08
C GLY A 509 -9.54 -22.22 11.13
N GLU A 510 -8.88 -22.43 12.28
CA GLU A 510 -8.81 -21.45 13.37
C GLU A 510 -7.59 -20.51 13.26
N LEU A 511 -6.70 -20.76 12.28
CA LEU A 511 -5.50 -19.98 12.11
C LEU A 511 -5.72 -18.82 11.15
N VAL A 512 -5.17 -17.66 11.52
CA VAL A 512 -5.08 -16.47 10.68
C VAL A 512 -3.60 -16.24 10.38
N TYR A 513 -3.29 -16.12 9.11
CA TYR A 513 -1.96 -15.84 8.59
C TYR A 513 -1.95 -14.37 8.17
N LEU A 514 -1.29 -13.53 8.96
CA LEU A 514 -1.21 -12.09 8.71
C LEU A 514 0.09 -11.78 7.98
N ALA A 515 -0.02 -11.22 6.79
CA ALA A 515 1.09 -10.58 6.10
C ALA A 515 1.30 -9.20 6.74
N ASP A 516 2.50 -8.96 7.24
CA ASP A 516 2.89 -7.69 7.85
C ASP A 516 4.05 -7.08 7.06
N THR A 517 3.98 -5.80 6.79
CA THR A 517 4.93 -5.10 5.91
C THR A 517 6.37 -5.19 6.41
N THR A 518 6.57 -5.23 7.71
CA THR A 518 7.91 -5.23 8.34
C THR A 518 8.27 -6.54 9.00
N ARG A 519 7.28 -7.25 9.58
CA ARG A 519 7.49 -8.49 10.34
C ARG A 519 7.43 -9.76 9.47
N GLY A 520 6.93 -9.66 8.22
CA GLY A 520 6.81 -10.80 7.32
C GLY A 520 5.51 -11.56 7.51
N LEU A 521 5.56 -12.82 7.93
CA LEU A 521 4.40 -13.65 8.22
C LEU A 521 4.22 -13.84 9.72
N ILE A 522 3.03 -13.54 10.21
CA ILE A 522 2.62 -13.78 11.60
C ILE A 522 1.50 -14.81 11.59
N VAL A 523 1.63 -15.86 12.39
CA VAL A 523 0.60 -16.89 12.54
C VAL A 523 -0.13 -16.70 13.86
N LEU A 524 -1.42 -16.49 13.76
CA LEU A 524 -2.31 -16.22 14.88
C LEU A 524 -3.37 -17.31 14.99
N ARG A 525 -3.84 -17.55 16.20
CA ARG A 525 -5.02 -18.39 16.45
C ARG A 525 -6.10 -17.54 17.12
N LEU A 526 -7.33 -17.65 16.61
CA LEU A 526 -8.49 -17.05 17.27
C LEU A 526 -8.89 -17.92 18.48
N ASP A 527 -8.99 -17.31 19.64
CA ASP A 527 -9.24 -18.00 20.92
C ASP A 527 -10.73 -18.07 21.28
N ARG A 528 -11.62 -17.43 20.48
CA ARG A 528 -13.08 -17.30 20.75
C ARG A 528 -13.95 -17.77 19.58
#